data_742d81671755f587e15ea197d0bd5ecb
#
_entry.id   742d81671755f587e15ea197d0bd5ecb
#
_cell.length_a   1.000
_cell.length_b   1.000
_cell.length_c   1.000
_cell.angle_alpha   90.00
_cell.angle_beta   90.00
_cell.angle_gamma   90.00
#
_symmetry.space_group_name_H-M   'P 1'
#
loop_
_entity.id
_entity.type
_entity.pdbx_description
1 polymer ?
#
loop_
_entity_poly.entity_id
_entity_poly.type
_entity_poly.pdbx_seq_one_letter_code
_entity_poly.pdbx_strand_id
1 'polypeptide(L)'
;MPDNDAKGEVTTESSAQMSEEEIIQTAKKLWTNYLALTKELLKFIDRQDVDTFMMIVEHRQVLIKKIEELPSHEYRKLKEFKEIADKIQPMDREIMYKARGWLNKSRRQNNVVRSYDLGVSLAMNQSVSFNKKY
;
A
#
# COMPACT_ATOMS: atom_id res chain seq x y z
N MET A 1 -12.77 -25.87 -33.00
CA MET A 1 -13.00 -24.45 -33.13
C MET A 1 -11.81 -23.64 -32.69
N PRO A 2 -10.98 -23.29 -33.62
CA PRO A 2 -9.77 -22.53 -33.29
C PRO A 2 -10.04 -21.20 -32.61
N ASP A 3 -11.20 -20.62 -32.91
CA ASP A 3 -11.53 -19.31 -32.34
C ASP A 3 -11.68 -19.32 -30.84
N ASN A 4 -12.25 -20.40 -30.28
CA ASN A 4 -12.43 -20.50 -28.86
C ASN A 4 -11.11 -20.65 -28.14
N ASP A 5 -10.20 -21.42 -28.70
CA ASP A 5 -8.89 -21.60 -28.14
C ASP A 5 -8.13 -20.28 -28.14
N ALA A 6 -8.23 -19.56 -29.23
CA ALA A 6 -7.58 -18.26 -29.35
C ALA A 6 -8.12 -17.29 -28.31
N LYS A 7 -9.42 -17.32 -28.04
CA LYS A 7 -10.03 -16.45 -27.06
C LYS A 7 -9.49 -16.74 -25.65
N GLY A 8 -9.36 -18.02 -25.32
CA GLY A 8 -8.81 -18.40 -24.03
C GLY A 8 -7.39 -17.90 -23.85
N GLU A 9 -6.61 -18.08 -24.87
CA GLU A 9 -5.22 -17.64 -24.85
C GLU A 9 -5.12 -16.12 -24.75
N VAL A 10 -5.96 -15.42 -25.51
CA VAL A 10 -5.98 -13.96 -25.48
C VAL A 10 -6.32 -13.45 -24.09
N THR A 11 -7.27 -14.07 -23.42
CA THR A 11 -7.64 -13.66 -22.08
C THR A 11 -6.46 -13.78 -21.11
N THR A 12 -5.76 -14.90 -21.14
CA THR A 12 -4.60 -15.12 -20.30
C THR A 12 -3.49 -14.14 -20.63
N GLU A 13 -3.25 -13.95 -21.90
CA GLU A 13 -2.22 -13.03 -22.36
C GLU A 13 -2.56 -11.58 -22.06
N SER A 14 -3.84 -11.24 -22.11
CA SER A 14 -4.29 -9.89 -21.78
C SER A 14 -3.93 -9.53 -20.35
N SER A 15 -4.07 -10.48 -19.41
CA SER A 15 -3.68 -10.24 -18.04
C SER A 15 -2.19 -9.97 -17.91
N ALA A 16 -1.39 -10.73 -18.68
CA ALA A 16 0.05 -10.57 -18.67
C ALA A 16 0.51 -9.38 -19.50
N GLN A 17 -0.31 -8.97 -20.45
CA GLN A 17 0.06 -7.96 -21.43
C GLN A 17 -0.79 -6.71 -21.33
N MET A 18 -1.10 -6.32 -20.10
CA MET A 18 -1.78 -5.04 -19.90
C MET A 18 -0.96 -3.93 -20.56
N SER A 19 -1.66 -2.99 -21.18
CA SER A 19 -0.97 -1.85 -21.75
C SER A 19 -0.32 -1.03 -20.63
N GLU A 20 0.72 -0.31 -20.99
CA GLU A 20 1.41 0.55 -20.05
C GLU A 20 0.44 1.53 -19.38
N GLU A 21 -0.48 2.07 -20.19
CA GLU A 21 -1.48 3.00 -19.69
C GLU A 21 -2.41 2.34 -18.68
N GLU A 22 -2.84 1.12 -18.94
CA GLU A 22 -3.69 0.39 -18.02
C GLU A 22 -2.98 0.10 -16.70
N ILE A 23 -1.71 -0.26 -16.78
CA ILE A 23 -0.90 -0.52 -15.59
C ILE A 23 -0.78 0.77 -14.77
N ILE A 24 -0.54 1.88 -15.42
CA ILE A 24 -0.43 3.17 -14.75
C ILE A 24 -1.74 3.55 -14.06
N GLN A 25 -2.86 3.36 -14.76
CA GLN A 25 -4.16 3.66 -14.17
C GLN A 25 -4.47 2.76 -12.98
N THR A 26 -4.13 1.49 -13.08
CA THR A 26 -4.31 0.56 -11.97
C THR A 26 -3.44 0.97 -10.79
N ALA A 27 -2.18 1.29 -11.03
CA ALA A 27 -1.28 1.76 -9.98
C ALA A 27 -1.81 3.01 -9.30
N LYS A 28 -2.33 3.94 -10.08
CA LYS A 28 -2.91 5.17 -9.55
C LYS A 28 -4.05 4.88 -8.58
N LYS A 29 -4.94 3.97 -8.95
CA LYS A 29 -6.05 3.60 -8.08
C LYS A 29 -5.57 2.97 -6.80
N LEU A 30 -4.60 2.06 -6.89
CA LEU A 30 -4.07 1.38 -5.72
C LEU A 30 -3.39 2.36 -4.78
N TRP A 31 -2.58 3.25 -5.30
CA TRP A 31 -1.89 4.23 -4.47
C TRP A 31 -2.83 5.26 -3.86
N THR A 32 -3.87 5.65 -4.61
CA THR A 32 -4.89 6.55 -4.08
C THR A 32 -5.63 5.90 -2.92
N ASN A 33 -5.95 4.61 -3.07
CA ASN A 33 -6.58 3.85 -1.98
C ASN A 33 -5.65 3.71 -0.79
N TYR A 34 -4.36 3.49 -1.04
CA TYR A 34 -3.38 3.41 0.03
C TYR A 34 -3.32 4.70 0.83
N LEU A 35 -3.34 5.84 0.14
CA LEU A 35 -3.38 7.13 0.82
C LEU A 35 -4.64 7.28 1.66
N ALA A 36 -5.79 6.88 1.12
CA ALA A 36 -7.05 6.96 1.84
C ALA A 36 -7.02 6.12 3.12
N LEU A 37 -6.47 4.89 3.03
CA LEU A 37 -6.34 4.03 4.20
C LEU A 37 -5.36 4.60 5.21
N THR A 38 -4.33 5.28 4.75
CA THR A 38 -3.38 5.92 5.65
C THR A 38 -4.06 7.02 6.48
N LYS A 39 -4.93 7.79 5.83
CA LYS A 39 -5.71 8.81 6.55
C LYS A 39 -6.63 8.17 7.58
N GLU A 40 -7.22 7.03 7.24
CA GLU A 40 -8.08 6.30 8.18
C GLU A 40 -7.30 5.76 9.36
N LEU A 41 -6.06 5.30 9.13
CA LEU A 41 -5.21 4.85 10.23
C LEU A 41 -4.99 5.97 11.25
N LEU A 42 -4.70 7.18 10.79
CA LEU A 42 -4.52 8.31 11.70
C LEU A 42 -5.77 8.58 12.52
N LYS A 43 -6.91 8.48 11.87
CA LYS A 43 -8.20 8.71 12.53
C LYS A 43 -8.44 7.70 13.65
N PHE A 44 -8.21 6.43 13.38
CA PHE A 44 -8.54 5.38 14.35
C PHE A 44 -7.47 5.22 15.42
N ILE A 45 -6.22 5.57 15.14
CA ILE A 45 -5.22 5.57 16.19
C ILE A 45 -5.53 6.66 17.22
N ASP A 46 -6.02 7.81 16.77
CA ASP A 46 -6.42 8.87 17.69
C ASP A 46 -7.60 8.46 18.55
N ARG A 47 -8.48 7.63 18.01
CA ARG A 47 -9.63 7.11 18.75
C ARG A 47 -9.30 5.91 19.61
N GLN A 48 -8.07 5.40 19.50
CA GLN A 48 -7.61 4.21 20.21
C GLN A 48 -8.46 2.97 19.90
N ASP A 49 -9.00 2.93 18.70
CA ASP A 49 -9.77 1.79 18.21
C ASP A 49 -8.83 0.80 17.57
N VAL A 50 -8.27 -0.09 18.40
CA VAL A 50 -7.22 -1.02 17.98
C VAL A 50 -7.71 -1.99 16.92
N ASP A 51 -8.90 -2.54 17.10
CA ASP A 51 -9.40 -3.54 16.16
C ASP A 51 -9.58 -2.97 14.76
N THR A 52 -10.19 -1.81 14.66
CA THR A 52 -10.38 -1.16 13.37
C THR A 52 -9.03 -0.76 12.77
N PHE A 53 -8.13 -0.24 13.62
CA PHE A 53 -6.80 0.13 13.18
C PHE A 53 -6.08 -1.07 12.55
N MET A 54 -6.11 -2.22 13.22
CA MET A 54 -5.43 -3.41 12.69
C MET A 54 -6.06 -3.92 11.40
N MET A 55 -7.38 -3.82 11.30
CA MET A 55 -8.06 -4.20 10.07
C MET A 55 -7.59 -3.36 8.89
N ILE A 56 -7.40 -2.06 9.11
CA ILE A 56 -6.94 -1.15 8.07
C ILE A 56 -5.48 -1.43 7.71
N VAL A 57 -4.65 -1.75 8.71
CA VAL A 57 -3.26 -2.14 8.45
C VAL A 57 -3.23 -3.34 7.50
N GLU A 58 -4.07 -4.34 7.74
CA GLU A 58 -4.12 -5.52 6.88
C GLU A 58 -4.56 -5.15 5.47
N HIS A 59 -5.56 -4.28 5.34
CA HIS A 59 -6.00 -3.81 4.03
C HIS A 59 -4.87 -3.10 3.28
N ARG A 60 -4.10 -2.26 3.97
CA ARG A 60 -2.98 -1.58 3.35
C ARG A 60 -1.94 -2.56 2.84
N GLN A 61 -1.68 -3.61 3.59
CA GLN A 61 -0.71 -4.62 3.17
C GLN A 61 -1.17 -5.35 1.93
N VAL A 62 -2.46 -5.62 1.82
CA VAL A 62 -3.02 -6.23 0.61
C VAL A 62 -2.80 -5.31 -0.59
N LEU A 63 -3.00 -4.01 -0.41
CA LEU A 63 -2.76 -3.06 -1.49
C LEU A 63 -1.30 -3.02 -1.92
N ILE A 64 -0.38 -3.03 -0.98
CA ILE A 64 1.05 -3.04 -1.30
C ILE A 64 1.40 -4.28 -2.10
N LYS A 65 0.85 -5.42 -1.71
CA LYS A 65 1.11 -6.66 -2.42
C LYS A 65 0.61 -6.57 -3.87
N LYS A 66 -0.58 -6.03 -4.06
CA LYS A 66 -1.11 -5.85 -5.41
C LYS A 66 -0.27 -4.90 -6.24
N ILE A 67 0.24 -3.83 -5.60
CA ILE A 67 1.09 -2.87 -6.29
C ILE A 67 2.40 -3.55 -6.73
N GLU A 68 2.97 -4.36 -5.86
CA GLU A 68 4.22 -5.06 -6.18
C GLU A 68 4.05 -6.07 -7.30
N GLU A 69 2.85 -6.62 -7.45
CA GLU A 69 2.57 -7.61 -8.48
C GLU A 69 2.27 -6.99 -9.85
N LEU A 70 2.24 -5.66 -9.93
CA LEU A 70 2.02 -5.02 -11.22
C LEU A 70 3.17 -5.31 -12.18
N PRO A 71 2.87 -5.47 -13.48
CA PRO A 71 3.90 -5.79 -14.46
C PRO A 71 4.99 -4.73 -14.61
N SER A 72 4.69 -3.48 -14.30
CA SER A 72 5.68 -2.43 -14.32
C SER A 72 5.39 -1.40 -13.25
N HIS A 73 6.36 -0.55 -12.98
CA HIS A 73 6.26 0.45 -11.93
C HIS A 73 6.49 1.86 -12.47
N GLU A 74 6.07 2.08 -13.71
CA GLU A 74 6.26 3.38 -14.34
C GLU A 74 5.51 4.50 -13.62
N TYR A 75 4.38 4.17 -12.97
CA TYR A 75 3.64 5.17 -12.23
C TYR A 75 4.50 5.87 -11.18
N ARG A 76 5.45 5.16 -10.60
CA ARG A 76 6.31 5.70 -9.55
C ARG A 76 7.27 6.77 -10.06
N LYS A 77 7.43 6.88 -11.35
CA LYS A 77 8.26 7.91 -11.98
C LYS A 77 7.50 9.20 -12.24
N LEU A 78 6.19 9.16 -12.07
CA LEU A 78 5.35 10.30 -12.40
C LEU A 78 5.28 11.28 -11.24
N LYS A 79 5.06 12.54 -11.59
CA LYS A 79 4.95 13.61 -10.61
C LYS A 79 3.77 13.37 -9.66
N GLU A 80 2.67 12.86 -10.17
CA GLU A 80 1.49 12.63 -9.32
C GLU A 80 1.75 11.56 -8.27
N PHE A 81 2.59 10.57 -8.55
CA PHE A 81 2.98 9.61 -7.52
C PHE A 81 3.78 10.30 -6.43
N LYS A 82 4.70 11.16 -6.81
CA LYS A 82 5.51 11.88 -5.83
C LYS A 82 4.63 12.69 -4.90
N GLU A 83 3.59 13.31 -5.43
CA GLU A 83 2.64 14.07 -4.61
C GLU A 83 1.95 13.19 -3.60
N ILE A 84 1.55 11.99 -4.01
CA ILE A 84 0.91 11.03 -3.10
C ILE A 84 1.91 10.56 -2.04
N ALA A 85 3.11 10.19 -2.45
CA ALA A 85 4.14 9.71 -1.54
C ALA A 85 4.51 10.78 -0.51
N ASP A 86 4.59 12.03 -0.94
CA ASP A 86 4.90 13.15 -0.06
C ASP A 86 3.82 13.36 1.00
N LYS A 87 2.59 12.97 0.72
CA LYS A 87 1.52 13.01 1.70
C LYS A 87 1.55 11.82 2.65
N ILE A 88 1.88 10.65 2.13
CA ILE A 88 1.88 9.42 2.91
C ILE A 88 2.98 9.42 3.97
N GLN A 89 4.19 9.84 3.59
CA GLN A 89 5.34 9.72 4.48
C GLN A 89 5.18 10.41 5.82
N PRO A 90 4.76 11.69 5.88
CA PRO A 90 4.57 12.33 7.19
C PRO A 90 3.44 11.69 7.99
N MET A 91 2.39 11.22 7.32
CA MET A 91 1.31 10.55 8.02
C MET A 91 1.77 9.23 8.63
N ASP A 92 2.56 8.45 7.90
CA ASP A 92 3.10 7.20 8.42
C ASP A 92 4.03 7.45 9.62
N ARG A 93 4.82 8.50 9.56
CA ARG A 93 5.67 8.85 10.70
C ARG A 93 4.86 9.18 11.94
N GLU A 94 3.78 9.92 11.75
CA GLU A 94 2.88 10.27 12.85
C GLU A 94 2.19 9.03 13.41
N ILE A 95 1.74 8.14 12.55
CA ILE A 95 1.11 6.89 12.96
C ILE A 95 2.09 6.05 13.77
N MET A 96 3.32 5.92 13.29
CA MET A 96 4.34 5.16 14.01
C MET A 96 4.62 5.75 15.38
N TYR A 97 4.72 7.05 15.46
CA TYR A 97 4.96 7.73 16.73
C TYR A 97 3.84 7.42 17.73
N LYS A 98 2.60 7.50 17.27
CA LYS A 98 1.45 7.23 18.13
C LYS A 98 1.33 5.76 18.49
N ALA A 99 1.67 4.87 17.56
CA ALA A 99 1.64 3.43 17.83
C ALA A 99 2.65 3.05 18.88
N ARG A 100 3.81 3.69 18.88
CA ARG A 100 4.80 3.48 19.94
C ARG A 100 4.29 3.95 21.28
N GLY A 101 3.47 5.00 21.28
CA GLY A 101 2.80 5.44 22.49
C GLY A 101 1.90 4.37 23.07
N TRP A 102 1.20 3.64 22.20
CA TRP A 102 0.39 2.50 22.65
C TRP A 102 1.25 1.43 23.31
N LEU A 103 2.38 1.12 22.69
CA LEU A 103 3.31 0.13 23.23
C LEU A 103 3.78 0.52 24.63
N ASN A 104 4.09 1.79 24.81
CA ASN A 104 4.54 2.28 26.10
C ASN A 104 3.45 2.25 27.15
N LYS A 105 2.20 2.48 26.74
CA LYS A 105 1.09 2.51 27.68
C LYS A 105 0.60 1.12 28.06
N SER A 106 0.69 0.17 27.15
CA SER A 106 0.12 -1.15 27.37
C SER A 106 0.97 -2.22 26.71
N ARG A 107 1.77 -2.88 27.51
CA ARG A 107 2.60 -3.99 27.03
C ARG A 107 1.76 -5.17 26.56
N ARG A 108 0.50 -5.24 26.99
CA ARG A 108 -0.40 -6.32 26.56
C ARG A 108 -0.72 -6.25 25.09
N GLN A 109 -0.61 -5.08 24.49
CA GLN A 109 -0.90 -4.89 23.07
C GLN A 109 0.37 -4.94 22.24
N ASN A 110 1.43 -5.47 22.80
CA ASN A 110 2.73 -5.54 22.15
C ASN A 110 2.67 -6.17 20.77
N ASN A 111 1.93 -7.29 20.66
CA ASN A 111 1.83 -7.99 19.38
C ASN A 111 1.14 -7.14 18.33
N VAL A 112 0.12 -6.40 18.72
CA VAL A 112 -0.63 -5.54 17.80
C VAL A 112 0.28 -4.44 17.26
N VAL A 113 0.98 -3.75 18.16
CA VAL A 113 1.87 -2.66 17.76
C VAL A 113 3.02 -3.20 16.93
N ARG A 114 3.56 -4.34 17.31
CA ARG A 114 4.66 -4.96 16.59
C ARG A 114 4.24 -5.35 15.17
N SER A 115 3.05 -5.87 15.02
CA SER A 115 2.53 -6.21 13.69
C SER A 115 2.38 -4.97 12.84
N TYR A 116 1.90 -3.88 13.42
CA TYR A 116 1.78 -2.62 12.70
C TYR A 116 3.16 -2.09 12.29
N ASP A 117 4.11 -2.07 13.23
CA ASP A 117 5.46 -1.58 12.95
C ASP A 117 6.09 -2.34 11.80
N LEU A 118 5.92 -3.65 11.79
CA LEU A 118 6.47 -4.47 10.72
C LEU A 118 5.83 -4.12 9.38
N GLY A 119 4.50 -3.99 9.36
CA GLY A 119 3.78 -3.64 8.14
C GLY A 119 4.19 -2.27 7.61
N VAL A 120 4.27 -1.28 8.49
CA VAL A 120 4.66 0.07 8.11
C VAL A 120 6.11 0.09 7.63
N SER A 121 6.99 -0.62 8.32
CA SER A 121 8.40 -0.68 7.93
C SER A 121 8.57 -1.27 6.54
N LEU A 122 7.83 -2.33 6.23
CA LEU A 122 7.89 -2.93 4.91
C LEU A 122 7.40 -1.97 3.84
N ALA A 123 6.29 -1.31 4.09
CA ALA A 123 5.73 -0.35 3.14
C ALA A 123 6.67 0.83 2.92
N MET A 124 7.23 1.36 4.00
CA MET A 124 8.15 2.48 3.92
C MET A 124 9.46 2.12 3.26
N ASN A 125 9.96 0.92 3.55
CA ASN A 125 11.19 0.45 2.91
C ASN A 125 11.02 0.35 1.41
N GLN A 126 9.88 -0.11 0.97
CA GLN A 126 9.61 -0.19 -0.46
C GLN A 126 9.56 1.19 -1.10
N SER A 127 8.91 2.14 -0.45
CA SER A 127 8.87 3.51 -0.94
C SER A 127 10.26 4.12 -0.98
N VAL A 128 11.03 3.91 0.08
CA VAL A 128 12.41 4.41 0.15
C VAL A 128 13.28 3.75 -0.89
N SER A 129 13.13 2.46 -1.09
CA SER A 129 13.86 1.73 -2.13
C SER A 129 13.66 2.35 -3.49
N PHE A 130 12.43 2.69 -3.83
CA PHE A 130 12.15 3.32 -5.12
C PHE A 130 12.77 4.69 -5.21
N ASN A 131 12.72 5.44 -4.14
CA ASN A 131 13.30 6.78 -4.13
C ASN A 131 14.81 6.73 -4.28
N LYS A 132 15.44 5.72 -3.72
CA LYS A 132 16.90 5.58 -3.81
C LYS A 132 17.38 5.20 -5.19
N LYS A 133 16.53 4.63 -6.00
CA LYS A 133 16.89 4.25 -7.36
C LYS A 133 16.94 5.43 -8.30
N TYR A 134 16.43 6.52 -7.90
CA TYR A 134 16.34 7.73 -8.71
C TYR A 134 17.15 8.85 -8.04
#